data_4da67283b05078d50b54677e561a7496
#
_entry.id   4da67283b05078d50b54677e561a7496
#
_cell.length_a   1.000
_cell.length_b   1.000
_cell.length_c   1.000
_cell.angle_alpha   90.00
_cell.angle_beta   90.00
_cell.angle_gamma   90.00
#
_symmetry.space_group_name_H-M   'P 1'
#
loop_
_entity.id
_entity.type
_entity.pdbx_description
1 polymer ?
#
loop_
_entity_poly.entity_id
_entity_poly.type
_entity_poly.pdbx_seq_one_letter_code
_entity_poly.pdbx_strand_id
1 'polypeptide(L)'
;MAASGAARAEDEFLKGGDVSLLKRIEDLGGVYREGGRPKDALAIFKGHGANCMRLRIFHRPSGKGPVLNDLGYTAALGRRIKAAGPRLLLNFHYSDTWADPGHQTKPAAWRDLPLDRLEAAVFEYSRETVAAFKKAEALPDIVQIGNEITPGMLWDDGRVGGEFNTPRQWRQFGGLLRAGIRGVKAALDAGEQVCIMIHIHPGGNAQATRWFFDNLADQGVPFDLIGLSYYPWWHGSLDDLRGNLAATAKRYRKEIVVVETGYPWTTEHFDGGGNVFGGEPERLKAPYPPTPAGQKAFLEELIRTVRQTPDGLGKGVIYWAPEWMAVEGLKSSWENIALFDQRGNVLPAMAAFAE
;
A
#
# COMPACT_ATOMS: atom_id res chain seq x y z
N MET A 1 26.23 30.42 -13.99
CA MET A 1 24.93 29.84 -14.40
C MET A 1 24.50 28.89 -13.33
N ALA A 2 23.54 29.31 -12.50
CA ALA A 2 23.04 28.52 -11.40
C ALA A 2 22.11 27.45 -11.96
N ALA A 3 22.44 26.16 -11.69
CA ALA A 3 21.53 25.05 -11.95
C ALA A 3 20.36 25.20 -10.98
N SER A 4 19.19 25.55 -11.52
CA SER A 4 17.90 25.45 -10.84
C SER A 4 17.62 23.95 -10.66
N GLY A 5 18.10 23.39 -9.56
CA GLY A 5 17.64 22.10 -9.07
C GLY A 5 16.17 22.24 -8.69
N ALA A 6 15.30 21.55 -9.39
CA ALA A 6 13.94 21.33 -8.90
C ALA A 6 14.08 20.75 -7.50
N ALA A 7 13.63 21.49 -6.48
CA ALA A 7 13.56 20.98 -5.12
C ALA A 7 12.71 19.70 -5.18
N ARG A 8 13.32 18.56 -4.86
CA ARG A 8 12.58 17.35 -4.52
C ARG A 8 11.54 17.79 -3.50
N ALA A 9 10.29 17.42 -3.71
CA ALA A 9 9.25 17.55 -2.70
C ALA A 9 9.53 16.55 -1.56
N GLU A 10 10.77 16.58 -1.04
CA GLU A 10 11.40 15.53 -0.23
C GLU A 10 11.10 15.62 1.27
N ASP A 11 10.43 16.69 1.72
CA ASP A 11 10.20 16.89 3.16
C ASP A 11 8.73 16.68 3.60
N GLU A 12 7.82 16.43 2.68
CA GLU A 12 6.42 16.29 3.06
C GLU A 12 6.12 14.86 3.52
N PHE A 13 5.66 14.73 4.77
CA PHE A 13 5.21 13.45 5.33
C PHE A 13 3.95 12.96 4.59
N LEU A 14 4.02 11.77 4.01
CA LEU A 14 2.92 11.17 3.23
C LEU A 14 1.78 10.73 4.14
N LYS A 15 0.57 11.17 3.83
CA LYS A 15 -0.66 10.85 4.58
C LYS A 15 -1.79 10.61 3.61
N GLY A 16 -2.57 9.55 3.85
CA GLY A 16 -3.73 9.25 3.02
C GLY A 16 -4.14 7.79 3.08
N GLY A 17 -4.64 7.26 1.98
CA GLY A 17 -5.17 5.90 1.97
C GLY A 17 -5.07 5.17 0.63
N ASP A 18 -5.17 3.84 0.69
CA ASP A 18 -5.40 3.00 -0.49
C ASP A 18 -6.89 3.05 -0.83
N VAL A 19 -7.23 3.77 -1.91
CA VAL A 19 -8.61 4.02 -2.33
C VAL A 19 -8.99 3.20 -3.57
N SER A 20 -8.46 2.02 -3.67
CA SER A 20 -8.57 1.17 -4.86
C SER A 20 -10.00 0.73 -5.21
N LEU A 21 -10.93 0.77 -4.26
CA LEU A 21 -12.34 0.42 -4.48
C LEU A 21 -13.24 1.64 -4.65
N LEU A 22 -12.72 2.86 -4.49
CA LEU A 22 -13.51 4.09 -4.51
C LEU A 22 -14.47 4.17 -5.69
N LYS A 23 -13.95 4.04 -6.91
CA LYS A 23 -14.78 4.09 -8.11
C LYS A 23 -15.84 2.99 -8.13
N ARG A 24 -15.51 1.76 -7.69
CA ARG A 24 -16.47 0.64 -7.66
C ARG A 24 -17.61 0.90 -6.69
N ILE A 25 -17.30 1.44 -5.51
CA ILE A 25 -18.31 1.79 -4.51
C ILE A 25 -19.24 2.88 -5.05
N GLU A 26 -18.68 3.92 -5.68
CA GLU A 26 -19.46 4.99 -6.30
C GLU A 26 -20.32 4.49 -7.48
N ASP A 27 -19.77 3.63 -8.36
CA ASP A 27 -20.52 3.02 -9.48
C ASP A 27 -21.71 2.17 -9.00
N LEU A 28 -21.64 1.64 -7.78
CA LEU A 28 -22.74 0.89 -7.14
C LEU A 28 -23.66 1.79 -6.30
N GLY A 29 -23.54 3.11 -6.41
CA GLY A 29 -24.40 4.07 -5.72
C GLY A 29 -23.97 4.46 -4.32
N GLY A 30 -22.75 4.06 -3.88
CA GLY A 30 -22.17 4.52 -2.64
C GLY A 30 -21.94 6.03 -2.64
N VAL A 31 -22.28 6.69 -1.53
CA VAL A 31 -22.20 8.16 -1.41
C VAL A 31 -21.45 8.53 -0.15
N TYR A 32 -20.32 9.21 -0.31
CA TYR A 32 -19.56 9.77 0.81
C TYR A 32 -20.13 11.10 1.26
N ARG A 33 -20.00 11.40 2.56
CA ARG A 33 -20.61 12.57 3.19
C ARG A 33 -19.68 13.22 4.20
N GLU A 34 -19.72 14.54 4.23
CA GLU A 34 -19.12 15.35 5.27
C GLU A 34 -20.17 16.31 5.85
N GLY A 35 -20.32 16.35 7.19
CA GLY A 35 -21.38 17.11 7.83
C GLY A 35 -22.79 16.69 7.37
N GLY A 36 -23.00 15.42 7.07
CA GLY A 36 -24.25 14.84 6.57
C GLY A 36 -24.58 15.15 5.10
N ARG A 37 -23.73 15.90 4.38
CA ARG A 37 -23.93 16.28 2.98
C ARG A 37 -23.08 15.46 2.04
N PRO A 38 -23.59 15.01 0.87
CA PRO A 38 -22.80 14.36 -0.13
C PRO A 38 -21.60 15.21 -0.57
N LYS A 39 -20.44 14.59 -0.65
CA LYS A 39 -19.19 15.23 -1.10
C LYS A 39 -18.28 14.20 -1.75
N ASP A 40 -17.50 14.61 -2.74
CA ASP A 40 -16.48 13.77 -3.36
C ASP A 40 -15.48 13.25 -2.32
N ALA A 41 -15.21 11.92 -2.33
CA ALA A 41 -14.35 11.30 -1.32
C ALA A 41 -12.92 11.85 -1.37
N LEU A 42 -12.33 12.06 -2.56
CA LEU A 42 -10.98 12.63 -2.69
C LEU A 42 -10.93 14.07 -2.17
N ALA A 43 -12.01 14.83 -2.35
CA ALA A 43 -12.12 16.17 -1.78
C ALA A 43 -12.26 16.14 -0.25
N ILE A 44 -12.89 15.11 0.33
CA ILE A 44 -12.92 14.89 1.79
C ILE A 44 -11.51 14.58 2.28
N PHE A 45 -10.82 13.59 1.70
CA PHE A 45 -9.45 13.25 2.08
C PHE A 45 -8.52 14.46 2.02
N LYS A 46 -8.52 15.18 0.91
CA LYS A 46 -7.70 16.38 0.73
C LYS A 46 -8.04 17.48 1.74
N GLY A 47 -9.32 17.71 2.00
CA GLY A 47 -9.79 18.68 3.00
C GLY A 47 -9.31 18.39 4.42
N HIS A 48 -9.01 17.13 4.72
CA HIS A 48 -8.42 16.68 5.97
C HIS A 48 -6.89 16.54 5.92
N GLY A 49 -6.23 17.00 4.87
CA GLY A 49 -4.76 17.03 4.80
C GLY A 49 -4.11 15.79 4.20
N ALA A 50 -4.89 14.86 3.63
CA ALA A 50 -4.31 13.74 2.88
C ALA A 50 -3.65 14.25 1.60
N ASN A 51 -2.41 13.80 1.34
CA ASN A 51 -1.56 14.24 0.24
C ASN A 51 -1.03 13.09 -0.63
N CYS A 52 -1.34 11.83 -0.28
CA CYS A 52 -0.93 10.66 -1.04
C CYS A 52 -2.07 9.62 -1.08
N MET A 53 -2.42 9.17 -2.28
CA MET A 53 -3.37 8.06 -2.46
C MET A 53 -2.67 6.87 -3.08
N ARG A 54 -2.93 5.68 -2.53
CA ARG A 54 -2.41 4.42 -3.03
C ARG A 54 -3.47 3.72 -3.85
N LEU A 55 -3.05 3.08 -4.95
CA LEU A 55 -3.85 2.19 -5.78
C LEU A 55 -3.10 0.88 -5.99
N ARG A 56 -3.78 -0.24 -5.80
CA ARG A 56 -3.29 -1.55 -6.24
C ARG A 56 -3.65 -1.82 -7.69
N ILE A 57 -2.85 -2.64 -8.35
CA ILE A 57 -3.15 -3.14 -9.69
C ILE A 57 -2.91 -4.65 -9.76
N PHE A 58 -3.86 -5.37 -10.37
CA PHE A 58 -3.76 -6.78 -10.73
C PHE A 58 -3.46 -6.93 -12.21
N HIS A 59 -2.90 -8.08 -12.62
CA HIS A 59 -2.54 -8.32 -14.01
C HIS A 59 -3.79 -8.53 -14.90
N ARG A 60 -4.61 -9.53 -14.59
CA ARG A 60 -5.89 -9.80 -15.27
C ARG A 60 -6.93 -10.25 -14.23
N PRO A 61 -7.50 -9.32 -13.47
CA PRO A 61 -8.43 -9.66 -12.40
C PRO A 61 -9.75 -10.21 -12.95
N SER A 62 -10.47 -10.96 -12.09
CA SER A 62 -11.76 -11.54 -12.44
C SER A 62 -12.87 -10.52 -12.71
N GLY A 63 -12.71 -9.29 -12.25
CA GLY A 63 -13.73 -8.24 -12.27
C GLY A 63 -14.86 -8.45 -11.25
N LYS A 64 -14.75 -9.45 -10.37
CA LYS A 64 -15.79 -9.81 -9.38
C LYS A 64 -15.44 -9.29 -7.99
N GLY A 65 -16.44 -8.79 -7.27
CA GLY A 65 -16.28 -8.27 -5.92
C GLY A 65 -15.18 -7.22 -5.84
N PRO A 66 -14.23 -7.34 -4.89
CA PRO A 66 -13.11 -6.39 -4.74
C PRO A 66 -11.89 -6.71 -5.66
N VAL A 67 -11.96 -7.74 -6.53
CA VAL A 67 -10.88 -8.16 -7.43
C VAL A 67 -11.14 -7.63 -8.84
N LEU A 68 -10.94 -6.32 -9.03
CA LEU A 68 -11.33 -5.64 -10.28
C LEU A 68 -10.29 -4.63 -10.81
N ASN A 69 -9.25 -4.36 -10.07
CA ASN A 69 -8.25 -3.32 -10.36
C ASN A 69 -7.36 -3.71 -11.55
N ASP A 70 -7.92 -3.76 -12.75
CA ASP A 70 -7.17 -3.87 -14.01
C ASP A 70 -6.53 -2.53 -14.40
N LEU A 71 -5.80 -2.53 -15.51
CA LEU A 71 -5.11 -1.35 -16.00
C LEU A 71 -6.06 -0.19 -16.30
N GLY A 72 -7.18 -0.47 -16.98
CA GLY A 72 -8.14 0.58 -17.40
C GLY A 72 -8.81 1.25 -16.20
N TYR A 73 -9.34 0.44 -15.28
CA TYR A 73 -9.96 0.90 -14.05
C TYR A 73 -8.97 1.72 -13.19
N THR A 74 -7.77 1.17 -12.99
CA THR A 74 -6.79 1.76 -12.07
C THR A 74 -6.19 3.05 -12.63
N ALA A 75 -5.90 3.10 -13.93
CA ALA A 75 -5.40 4.33 -14.59
C ALA A 75 -6.45 5.45 -14.58
N ALA A 76 -7.73 5.14 -14.81
CA ALA A 76 -8.81 6.13 -14.73
C ALA A 76 -8.94 6.73 -13.32
N LEU A 77 -8.84 5.90 -12.27
CA LEU A 77 -8.85 6.37 -10.89
C LEU A 77 -7.57 7.16 -10.55
N GLY A 78 -6.40 6.71 -11.04
CA GLY A 78 -5.13 7.42 -10.91
C GLY A 78 -5.18 8.83 -11.50
N ARG A 79 -5.78 9.00 -12.68
CA ARG A 79 -6.01 10.32 -13.29
C ARG A 79 -6.87 11.23 -12.40
N ARG A 80 -7.94 10.68 -11.82
CA ARG A 80 -8.80 11.43 -10.90
C ARG A 80 -8.05 11.87 -9.64
N ILE A 81 -7.18 11.01 -9.08
CA ILE A 81 -6.32 11.33 -7.93
C ILE A 81 -5.36 12.47 -8.29
N LYS A 82 -4.63 12.36 -9.40
CA LYS A 82 -3.69 13.40 -9.83
C LYS A 82 -4.40 14.73 -10.11
N ALA A 83 -5.58 14.72 -10.71
CA ALA A 83 -6.40 15.91 -10.94
C ALA A 83 -6.88 16.56 -9.63
N ALA A 84 -7.12 15.77 -8.58
CA ALA A 84 -7.46 16.26 -7.24
C ALA A 84 -6.25 16.84 -6.48
N GLY A 85 -5.01 16.48 -6.88
CA GLY A 85 -3.76 17.03 -6.40
C GLY A 85 -2.89 16.14 -5.52
N PRO A 86 -3.37 15.06 -4.85
CA PRO A 86 -2.51 14.16 -4.10
C PRO A 86 -1.46 13.45 -4.98
N ARG A 87 -0.37 13.01 -4.34
CA ARG A 87 0.58 12.06 -4.93
C ARG A 87 -0.09 10.73 -5.18
N LEU A 88 0.37 10.00 -6.20
CA LEU A 88 -0.10 8.66 -6.53
C LEU A 88 0.97 7.62 -6.21
N LEU A 89 0.65 6.65 -5.35
CA LEU A 89 1.42 5.45 -5.09
C LEU A 89 0.74 4.28 -5.81
N LEU A 90 1.41 3.70 -6.81
CA LEU A 90 0.92 2.53 -7.54
C LEU A 90 1.55 1.26 -7.00
N ASN A 91 0.72 0.31 -6.58
CA ASN A 91 1.12 -0.97 -6.00
C ASN A 91 0.88 -2.14 -6.97
N PHE A 92 1.94 -2.74 -7.47
CA PHE A 92 1.86 -3.96 -8.28
C PHE A 92 1.71 -5.21 -7.41
N HIS A 93 0.62 -5.95 -7.60
CA HIS A 93 0.48 -7.27 -6.98
C HIS A 93 1.17 -8.39 -7.76
N TYR A 94 1.43 -8.20 -9.06
CA TYR A 94 1.95 -9.22 -9.97
C TYR A 94 1.18 -10.55 -9.89
N SER A 95 -0.13 -10.43 -9.77
CA SER A 95 -1.09 -11.53 -9.68
C SER A 95 -2.39 -11.12 -10.35
N ASP A 96 -3.27 -12.08 -10.64
CA ASP A 96 -4.64 -11.82 -11.11
C ASP A 96 -5.59 -11.54 -9.94
N THR A 97 -5.11 -11.67 -8.70
CA THR A 97 -5.86 -11.46 -7.46
C THR A 97 -4.94 -10.91 -6.35
N TRP A 98 -5.42 -10.93 -5.12
CA TRP A 98 -4.65 -10.50 -3.95
C TRP A 98 -3.31 -11.24 -3.86
N ALA A 99 -2.24 -10.48 -3.68
CA ALA A 99 -0.95 -10.96 -3.22
C ALA A 99 -0.77 -10.48 -1.77
N ASP A 100 -0.48 -11.40 -0.86
CA ASP A 100 -0.29 -11.19 0.56
C ASP A 100 0.74 -12.20 1.10
N PRO A 101 1.09 -12.17 2.41
CA PRO A 101 2.11 -13.10 2.94
C PRO A 101 1.77 -14.58 2.82
N GLY A 102 0.51 -14.93 2.63
CA GLY A 102 0.04 -16.31 2.40
C GLY A 102 -0.12 -16.67 0.91
N HIS A 103 -0.23 -15.67 0.04
CA HIS A 103 -0.63 -15.86 -1.35
C HIS A 103 0.17 -14.96 -2.28
N GLN A 104 1.11 -15.54 -3.03
CA GLN A 104 1.93 -14.85 -4.04
C GLN A 104 1.83 -15.57 -5.39
N THR A 105 0.57 -15.83 -5.80
CA THR A 105 0.26 -16.65 -6.98
C THR A 105 0.60 -15.90 -8.27
N LYS A 106 1.34 -16.55 -9.17
CA LYS A 106 1.59 -16.02 -10.51
C LYS A 106 0.29 -15.76 -11.26
N PRO A 107 0.22 -14.71 -12.11
CA PRO A 107 -0.85 -14.60 -13.09
C PRO A 107 -1.02 -15.86 -13.91
N ALA A 108 -2.25 -16.22 -14.27
CA ALA A 108 -2.53 -17.42 -15.05
C ALA A 108 -1.73 -17.45 -16.37
N ALA A 109 -1.55 -16.28 -17.00
CA ALA A 109 -0.77 -16.15 -18.23
C ALA A 109 0.74 -16.41 -18.05
N TRP A 110 1.25 -16.39 -16.82
CA TRP A 110 2.68 -16.56 -16.52
C TRP A 110 3.00 -17.88 -15.80
N ARG A 111 1.98 -18.71 -15.55
CA ARG A 111 2.10 -19.92 -14.71
C ARG A 111 3.23 -20.83 -15.13
N ASP A 112 3.33 -21.09 -16.43
CA ASP A 112 4.23 -22.08 -16.99
C ASP A 112 5.46 -21.46 -17.66
N LEU A 113 5.71 -20.16 -17.46
CA LEU A 113 6.86 -19.49 -18.00
C LEU A 113 8.15 -19.94 -17.28
N PRO A 114 9.21 -20.30 -18.02
CA PRO A 114 10.54 -20.44 -17.41
C PRO A 114 11.03 -19.09 -16.87
N LEU A 115 11.95 -19.11 -15.91
CA LEU A 115 12.37 -17.94 -15.13
C LEU A 115 12.79 -16.74 -16.01
N ASP A 116 13.56 -16.98 -17.07
CA ASP A 116 13.98 -15.91 -17.99
C ASP A 116 12.80 -15.24 -18.70
N ARG A 117 11.79 -16.02 -19.08
CA ARG A 117 10.55 -15.52 -19.67
C ARG A 117 9.66 -14.85 -18.64
N LEU A 118 9.65 -15.34 -17.40
CA LEU A 118 8.94 -14.70 -16.29
C LEU A 118 9.54 -13.33 -15.96
N GLU A 119 10.88 -13.22 -15.89
CA GLU A 119 11.55 -11.92 -15.73
C GLU A 119 11.21 -10.95 -16.88
N ALA A 120 11.19 -11.43 -18.14
CA ALA A 120 10.78 -10.61 -19.26
C ALA A 120 9.31 -10.16 -19.16
N ALA A 121 8.41 -11.06 -18.76
CA ALA A 121 6.99 -10.72 -18.56
C ALA A 121 6.78 -9.67 -17.45
N VAL A 122 7.50 -9.79 -16.33
CA VAL A 122 7.48 -8.80 -15.24
C VAL A 122 7.99 -7.44 -15.74
N PHE A 123 9.08 -7.41 -16.50
CA PHE A 123 9.62 -6.19 -17.10
C PHE A 123 8.59 -5.53 -18.02
N GLU A 124 8.04 -6.26 -19.00
CA GLU A 124 7.11 -5.70 -19.99
C GLU A 124 5.82 -5.22 -19.33
N TYR A 125 5.24 -6.01 -18.41
CA TYR A 125 4.02 -5.61 -17.70
C TYR A 125 4.23 -4.33 -16.90
N SER A 126 5.36 -4.20 -16.20
CA SER A 126 5.68 -3.00 -15.43
C SER A 126 5.86 -1.78 -16.35
N ARG A 127 6.58 -1.96 -17.49
CA ARG A 127 6.81 -0.91 -18.47
C ARG A 127 5.49 -0.44 -19.11
N GLU A 128 4.68 -1.37 -19.59
CA GLU A 128 3.43 -1.07 -20.27
C GLU A 128 2.42 -0.42 -19.31
N THR A 129 2.35 -0.88 -18.07
CA THR A 129 1.49 -0.30 -17.05
C THR A 129 1.87 1.17 -16.78
N VAL A 130 3.14 1.45 -16.48
CA VAL A 130 3.56 2.83 -16.19
C VAL A 130 3.42 3.73 -17.43
N ALA A 131 3.71 3.25 -18.63
CA ALA A 131 3.49 3.98 -19.87
C ALA A 131 1.99 4.31 -20.09
N ALA A 132 1.09 3.37 -19.75
CA ALA A 132 -0.35 3.62 -19.84
C ALA A 132 -0.83 4.64 -18.80
N PHE A 133 -0.33 4.58 -17.56
CA PHE A 133 -0.61 5.60 -16.54
C PHE A 133 -0.11 6.99 -16.99
N LYS A 134 1.09 7.07 -17.56
CA LYS A 134 1.63 8.32 -18.12
C LYS A 134 0.73 8.86 -19.23
N LYS A 135 0.31 8.01 -20.18
CA LYS A 135 -0.63 8.39 -21.23
C LYS A 135 -1.98 8.88 -20.68
N ALA A 136 -2.41 8.35 -19.54
CA ALA A 136 -3.63 8.75 -18.85
C ALA A 136 -3.45 10.01 -17.98
N GLU A 137 -2.31 10.71 -18.05
CA GLU A 137 -1.98 11.87 -17.18
C GLU A 137 -1.98 11.50 -15.68
N ALA A 138 -1.58 10.27 -15.38
CA ALA A 138 -1.58 9.66 -14.04
C ALA A 138 -0.22 9.06 -13.68
N LEU A 139 0.90 9.61 -14.18
CA LEU A 139 2.22 9.08 -13.85
C LEU A 139 2.36 8.96 -12.32
N PRO A 140 2.63 7.76 -11.77
CA PRO A 140 2.81 7.58 -10.34
C PRO A 140 4.02 8.34 -9.81
N ASP A 141 3.92 8.90 -8.61
CA ASP A 141 5.06 9.49 -7.89
C ASP A 141 5.89 8.41 -7.19
N ILE A 142 5.22 7.33 -6.78
CA ILE A 142 5.83 6.18 -6.11
C ILE A 142 5.30 4.90 -6.76
N VAL A 143 6.18 3.95 -7.03
CA VAL A 143 5.80 2.60 -7.49
C VAL A 143 6.29 1.55 -6.52
N GLN A 144 5.36 0.77 -6.00
CA GLN A 144 5.61 -0.36 -5.13
C GLN A 144 5.72 -1.63 -5.97
N ILE A 145 6.87 -2.29 -5.90
CA ILE A 145 7.18 -3.52 -6.66
C ILE A 145 6.85 -4.73 -5.78
N GLY A 146 5.69 -5.31 -6.03
CA GLY A 146 5.13 -6.40 -5.24
C GLY A 146 4.41 -5.91 -3.97
N ASN A 147 3.50 -6.72 -3.44
CA ASN A 147 2.74 -6.46 -2.23
C ASN A 147 3.10 -7.47 -1.14
N GLU A 148 3.54 -6.97 0.03
CA GLU A 148 3.86 -7.79 1.22
C GLU A 148 4.79 -8.98 0.93
N ILE A 149 5.84 -8.74 0.17
CA ILE A 149 6.73 -9.74 -0.41
C ILE A 149 7.76 -10.32 0.58
N THR A 150 7.48 -10.35 1.86
CA THR A 150 8.37 -10.98 2.85
C THR A 150 8.70 -12.42 2.49
N PRO A 151 7.73 -13.26 2.04
CA PRO A 151 8.02 -14.62 1.61
C PRO A 151 8.35 -14.71 0.10
N GLY A 152 8.74 -13.61 -0.52
CA GLY A 152 8.94 -13.51 -1.97
C GLY A 152 7.69 -13.14 -2.74
N MET A 153 7.73 -13.25 -4.07
CA MET A 153 6.61 -13.03 -4.98
C MET A 153 6.63 -14.04 -6.14
N LEU A 154 5.51 -14.18 -6.87
CA LEU A 154 5.43 -15.03 -8.05
C LEU A 154 5.89 -16.48 -7.76
N TRP A 155 5.25 -17.10 -6.75
CA TRP A 155 5.63 -18.45 -6.31
C TRP A 155 5.42 -19.50 -7.40
N ASP A 156 6.31 -20.57 -7.45
CA ASP A 156 7.47 -20.77 -6.52
C ASP A 156 8.78 -20.10 -6.98
N ASP A 157 8.84 -19.52 -8.20
CA ASP A 157 10.10 -19.02 -8.77
C ASP A 157 10.76 -17.94 -7.91
N GLY A 158 9.99 -16.98 -7.43
CA GLY A 158 10.48 -15.91 -6.55
C GLY A 158 10.18 -16.12 -5.07
N ARG A 159 9.90 -17.36 -4.64
CA ARG A 159 9.63 -17.64 -3.22
C ARG A 159 10.90 -17.65 -2.39
N VAL A 160 10.86 -17.04 -1.20
CA VAL A 160 11.95 -17.03 -0.22
C VAL A 160 11.40 -17.33 1.18
N GLY A 161 12.28 -17.70 2.11
CA GLY A 161 11.88 -18.07 3.48
C GLY A 161 11.56 -19.55 3.65
N GLY A 162 11.59 -20.03 4.88
CA GLY A 162 11.42 -21.46 5.20
C GLY A 162 12.41 -22.33 4.39
N GLU A 163 11.91 -23.38 3.76
CA GLU A 163 12.70 -24.25 2.88
C GLU A 163 13.22 -23.56 1.60
N PHE A 164 12.58 -22.44 1.20
CA PHE A 164 13.00 -21.63 0.07
C PHE A 164 14.06 -20.57 0.45
N ASN A 165 14.52 -20.53 1.69
CA ASN A 165 15.58 -19.62 2.12
C ASN A 165 16.96 -20.09 1.65
N THR A 166 17.19 -20.05 0.36
CA THR A 166 18.43 -20.49 -0.29
C THR A 166 19.03 -19.37 -1.14
N PRO A 167 20.37 -19.36 -1.35
CA PRO A 167 21.03 -18.38 -2.23
C PRO A 167 20.46 -18.40 -3.66
N ARG A 168 20.01 -19.54 -4.16
CA ARG A 168 19.36 -19.66 -5.47
C ARG A 168 18.05 -18.88 -5.50
N GLN A 169 17.16 -19.12 -4.53
CA GLN A 169 15.85 -18.48 -4.47
C GLN A 169 15.97 -16.96 -4.29
N TRP A 170 16.91 -16.51 -3.47
CA TRP A 170 17.16 -15.07 -3.32
C TRP A 170 17.66 -14.43 -4.63
N ARG A 171 18.52 -15.11 -5.42
CA ARG A 171 18.94 -14.62 -6.74
C ARG A 171 17.77 -14.52 -7.72
N GLN A 172 16.88 -15.54 -7.76
CA GLN A 172 15.69 -15.54 -8.60
C GLN A 172 14.74 -14.41 -8.22
N PHE A 173 14.43 -14.29 -6.94
CA PHE A 173 13.60 -13.21 -6.40
C PHE A 173 14.17 -11.82 -6.69
N GLY A 174 15.47 -11.62 -6.44
CA GLY A 174 16.17 -10.37 -6.78
C GLY A 174 16.14 -10.07 -8.29
N GLY A 175 16.23 -11.10 -9.15
CA GLY A 175 16.08 -10.99 -10.60
C GLY A 175 14.70 -10.44 -11.00
N LEU A 176 13.64 -11.01 -10.44
CA LEU A 176 12.26 -10.58 -10.68
C LEU A 176 12.03 -9.14 -10.21
N LEU A 177 12.52 -8.75 -9.03
CA LEU A 177 12.43 -7.38 -8.54
C LEU A 177 13.17 -6.39 -9.46
N ARG A 178 14.39 -6.71 -9.84
CA ARG A 178 15.15 -5.88 -10.80
C ARG A 178 14.45 -5.77 -12.15
N ALA A 179 13.79 -6.84 -12.63
CA ALA A 179 13.01 -6.81 -13.85
C ALA A 179 11.84 -5.81 -13.76
N GLY A 180 11.06 -5.85 -12.69
CA GLY A 180 9.98 -4.87 -12.43
C GLY A 180 10.49 -3.43 -12.38
N ILE A 181 11.56 -3.20 -11.62
CA ILE A 181 12.18 -1.86 -11.49
C ILE A 181 12.71 -1.35 -12.85
N ARG A 182 13.36 -2.20 -13.64
CA ARG A 182 13.81 -1.82 -14.99
C ARG A 182 12.63 -1.49 -15.90
N GLY A 183 11.52 -2.26 -15.81
CA GLY A 183 10.29 -1.98 -16.56
C GLY A 183 9.72 -0.60 -16.22
N VAL A 184 9.58 -0.28 -14.94
CA VAL A 184 9.15 1.07 -14.50
C VAL A 184 10.06 2.14 -15.08
N LYS A 185 11.38 2.02 -14.91
CA LYS A 185 12.35 3.02 -15.39
C LYS A 185 12.35 3.17 -16.90
N ALA A 186 12.12 2.10 -17.65
CA ALA A 186 12.07 2.11 -19.12
C ALA A 186 10.82 2.84 -19.68
N ALA A 187 9.80 3.08 -18.86
CA ALA A 187 8.60 3.84 -19.25
C ALA A 187 8.76 5.35 -19.03
N LEU A 188 9.83 5.80 -18.37
CA LEU A 188 10.05 7.21 -18.03
C LEU A 188 10.79 7.94 -19.16
N ASP A 189 10.38 9.19 -19.40
CA ASP A 189 11.15 10.08 -20.27
C ASP A 189 12.33 10.72 -19.53
N ALA A 190 13.21 11.36 -20.28
CA ALA A 190 14.35 12.07 -19.72
C ALA A 190 13.88 13.17 -18.75
N GLY A 191 14.32 13.07 -17.48
CA GLY A 191 13.96 14.00 -16.41
C GLY A 191 12.77 13.59 -15.55
N GLU A 192 11.96 12.59 -15.97
CA GLU A 192 10.94 12.01 -15.12
C GLU A 192 11.56 11.11 -14.04
N GLN A 193 10.98 11.17 -12.84
CA GLN A 193 11.45 10.38 -11.70
C GLN A 193 10.26 9.72 -11.00
N VAL A 194 10.46 8.49 -10.55
CA VAL A 194 9.52 7.73 -9.75
C VAL A 194 10.30 7.07 -8.62
N CYS A 195 9.84 7.22 -7.39
CA CYS A 195 10.42 6.51 -6.25
C CYS A 195 10.01 5.04 -6.27
N ILE A 196 10.95 4.14 -6.03
CA ILE A 196 10.71 2.69 -5.97
C ILE A 196 10.57 2.25 -4.52
N MET A 197 9.46 1.60 -4.19
CA MET A 197 9.20 1.05 -2.86
C MET A 197 9.25 -0.48 -2.88
N ILE A 198 9.88 -1.06 -1.84
CA ILE A 198 9.78 -2.49 -1.50
C ILE A 198 8.95 -2.62 -0.23
N HIS A 199 7.88 -3.41 -0.29
CA HIS A 199 6.89 -3.53 0.77
C HIS A 199 6.88 -4.93 1.40
N ILE A 200 7.02 -4.97 2.73
CA ILE A 200 6.94 -6.18 3.56
C ILE A 200 5.90 -6.02 4.69
N HIS A 201 5.33 -7.14 5.14
CA HIS A 201 4.22 -7.10 6.10
C HIS A 201 4.61 -6.94 7.58
N PRO A 202 5.78 -7.39 8.09
CA PRO A 202 5.97 -7.56 9.53
C PRO A 202 6.39 -6.26 10.25
N GLY A 203 5.55 -5.20 10.21
CA GLY A 203 5.90 -3.87 10.72
C GLY A 203 6.34 -3.82 12.19
N GLY A 204 5.81 -4.68 13.06
CA GLY A 204 6.24 -4.78 14.46
C GLY A 204 7.37 -5.80 14.71
N ASN A 205 7.95 -6.42 13.68
CA ASN A 205 8.96 -7.47 13.85
C ASN A 205 10.32 -7.06 13.24
N ALA A 206 11.18 -6.47 14.08
CA ALA A 206 12.52 -6.03 13.67
C ALA A 206 13.43 -7.17 13.16
N GLN A 207 13.27 -8.38 13.70
CA GLN A 207 14.07 -9.53 13.27
C GLN A 207 13.69 -9.97 11.86
N ALA A 208 12.40 -10.07 11.56
CA ALA A 208 11.90 -10.44 10.24
C ALA A 208 12.24 -9.36 9.20
N THR A 209 12.10 -8.08 9.56
CA THR A 209 12.48 -6.94 8.70
C THR A 209 13.97 -6.99 8.39
N ARG A 210 14.81 -7.22 9.40
CA ARG A 210 16.25 -7.34 9.23
C ARG A 210 16.61 -8.55 8.35
N TRP A 211 16.03 -9.71 8.62
CA TRP A 211 16.27 -10.91 7.83
C TRP A 211 15.99 -10.66 6.34
N PHE A 212 14.84 -10.04 6.04
CA PHE A 212 14.45 -9.78 4.65
C PHE A 212 15.41 -8.79 3.97
N PHE A 213 15.64 -7.62 4.55
CA PHE A 213 16.44 -6.59 3.90
C PHE A 213 17.95 -6.89 3.89
N ASP A 214 18.48 -7.67 4.83
CA ASP A 214 19.88 -8.15 4.77
C ASP A 214 20.07 -9.07 3.57
N ASN A 215 19.19 -10.04 3.37
CA ASN A 215 19.27 -10.93 2.21
C ASN A 215 19.00 -10.18 0.88
N LEU A 216 18.10 -9.20 0.89
CA LEU A 216 17.81 -8.39 -0.30
C LEU A 216 19.00 -7.49 -0.68
N ALA A 217 19.73 -6.96 0.28
CA ALA A 217 20.91 -6.14 0.05
C ALA A 217 21.98 -6.91 -0.77
N ASP A 218 22.17 -8.19 -0.47
CA ASP A 218 23.09 -9.07 -1.20
C ASP A 218 22.69 -9.28 -2.69
N GLN A 219 21.44 -8.97 -3.04
CA GLN A 219 20.94 -9.10 -4.41
C GLN A 219 21.12 -7.82 -5.25
N GLY A 220 21.58 -6.72 -4.67
CA GLY A 220 21.81 -5.46 -5.38
C GLY A 220 20.54 -4.88 -6.02
N VAL A 221 19.38 -5.05 -5.39
CA VAL A 221 18.09 -4.50 -5.85
C VAL A 221 18.07 -3.00 -5.55
N PRO A 222 17.96 -2.11 -6.58
CA PRO A 222 17.93 -0.68 -6.38
C PRO A 222 16.52 -0.21 -6.02
N PHE A 223 16.30 0.26 -4.79
CA PHE A 223 15.03 0.84 -4.35
C PHE A 223 15.27 2.06 -3.44
N ASP A 224 14.25 2.89 -3.26
CA ASP A 224 14.33 4.15 -2.54
C ASP A 224 13.67 4.08 -1.17
N LEU A 225 12.48 3.47 -1.07
CA LEU A 225 11.62 3.45 0.09
C LEU A 225 11.40 2.04 0.63
N ILE A 226 11.36 1.91 1.95
CA ILE A 226 10.87 0.71 2.66
C ILE A 226 9.40 0.94 3.01
N GLY A 227 8.52 0.05 2.53
CA GLY A 227 7.11 -0.03 2.94
C GLY A 227 6.91 -1.11 4.00
N LEU A 228 6.14 -0.82 5.04
CA LEU A 228 5.76 -1.75 6.09
C LEU A 228 4.24 -1.78 6.26
N SER A 229 3.64 -2.96 6.43
CA SER A 229 2.28 -3.05 6.97
C SER A 229 2.32 -3.05 8.50
N TYR A 230 1.42 -2.32 9.13
CA TYR A 230 1.26 -2.38 10.57
C TYR A 230 -0.22 -2.42 10.96
N TYR A 231 -0.64 -3.60 11.41
CA TYR A 231 -1.97 -3.85 11.99
C TYR A 231 -1.78 -4.38 13.41
N PRO A 232 -2.27 -3.70 14.47
CA PRO A 232 -1.99 -4.08 15.85
C PRO A 232 -2.37 -5.52 16.21
N TRP A 233 -3.43 -6.04 15.60
CA TRP A 233 -3.91 -7.41 15.87
C TRP A 233 -3.07 -8.51 15.23
N TRP A 234 -2.15 -8.17 14.31
CA TRP A 234 -1.23 -9.11 13.67
C TRP A 234 0.24 -8.83 13.97
N HIS A 235 0.61 -7.55 14.10
CA HIS A 235 2.00 -7.14 14.04
C HIS A 235 2.56 -6.63 15.38
N GLY A 236 1.85 -6.86 16.50
CA GLY A 236 2.31 -6.47 17.82
C GLY A 236 1.95 -5.05 18.24
N SER A 237 2.60 -4.55 19.26
CA SER A 237 2.34 -3.24 19.87
C SER A 237 2.94 -2.08 19.04
N LEU A 238 2.53 -0.85 19.37
CA LEU A 238 3.18 0.37 18.84
C LEU A 238 4.65 0.48 19.27
N ASP A 239 5.02 -0.07 20.43
CA ASP A 239 6.42 -0.11 20.87
C ASP A 239 7.25 -1.09 20.02
N ASP A 240 6.68 -2.22 19.62
CA ASP A 240 7.31 -3.15 18.67
C ASP A 240 7.55 -2.45 17.32
N LEU A 241 6.56 -1.71 16.82
CA LEU A 241 6.71 -0.91 15.59
C LEU A 241 7.82 0.15 15.76
N ARG A 242 7.80 0.90 16.86
CA ARG A 242 8.81 1.93 17.16
C ARG A 242 10.22 1.34 17.17
N GLY A 243 10.38 0.19 17.80
CA GLY A 243 11.64 -0.54 17.83
C GLY A 243 12.11 -0.97 16.45
N ASN A 244 11.20 -1.48 15.62
CA ASN A 244 11.50 -1.89 14.25
C ASN A 244 11.88 -0.68 13.36
N LEU A 245 11.11 0.40 13.43
CA LEU A 245 11.39 1.64 12.68
C LEU A 245 12.79 2.18 13.01
N ALA A 246 13.12 2.26 14.30
CA ALA A 246 14.43 2.75 14.75
C ALA A 246 15.59 1.83 14.28
N ALA A 247 15.43 0.51 14.41
CA ALA A 247 16.45 -0.45 13.99
C ALA A 247 16.64 -0.43 12.46
N THR A 248 15.55 -0.34 11.70
CA THR A 248 15.54 -0.30 10.23
C THR A 248 16.15 0.98 9.70
N ALA A 249 15.78 2.14 10.24
CA ALA A 249 16.36 3.44 9.90
C ALA A 249 17.87 3.46 10.11
N LYS A 250 18.31 3.04 11.31
CA LYS A 250 19.74 2.97 11.66
C LYS A 250 20.55 2.08 10.72
N ARG A 251 19.97 0.92 10.33
CA ARG A 251 20.71 -0.10 9.58
C ARG A 251 20.77 0.21 8.09
N TYR A 252 19.64 0.58 7.48
CA TYR A 252 19.55 0.70 6.02
C TYR A 252 19.63 2.14 5.53
N ARG A 253 19.42 3.13 6.41
CA ARG A 253 19.44 4.56 6.10
C ARG A 253 18.56 4.91 4.90
N LYS A 254 17.39 4.25 4.84
CA LYS A 254 16.36 4.46 3.84
C LYS A 254 15.12 5.05 4.49
N GLU A 255 14.39 5.81 3.73
CA GLU A 255 13.08 6.33 4.11
C GLU A 255 12.08 5.19 4.29
N ILE A 256 11.20 5.30 5.29
CA ILE A 256 10.27 4.26 5.71
C ILE A 256 8.86 4.85 5.71
N VAL A 257 7.92 4.12 5.09
CA VAL A 257 6.50 4.43 5.08
C VAL A 257 5.75 3.24 5.69
N VAL A 258 4.88 3.49 6.65
CA VAL A 258 3.85 2.51 7.02
C VAL A 258 2.79 2.60 5.92
N VAL A 259 2.90 1.73 4.92
CA VAL A 259 2.15 1.81 3.66
C VAL A 259 0.81 1.07 3.71
N GLU A 260 0.59 0.32 4.78
CA GLU A 260 -0.71 -0.26 5.14
C GLU A 260 -0.92 -0.25 6.65
N THR A 261 -2.09 0.23 7.06
CA THR A 261 -2.58 0.18 8.44
C THR A 261 -4.10 0.22 8.47
N GLY A 262 -4.67 -0.05 9.61
CA GLY A 262 -6.10 0.09 9.89
C GLY A 262 -6.35 -0.04 11.38
N TYR A 263 -7.49 0.46 11.84
CA TYR A 263 -7.96 0.32 13.22
C TYR A 263 -9.48 0.31 13.28
N PRO A 264 -10.12 -0.57 14.05
CA PRO A 264 -11.58 -0.63 14.09
C PRO A 264 -12.18 0.59 14.80
N TRP A 265 -13.27 1.12 14.24
CA TRP A 265 -14.09 2.13 14.86
C TRP A 265 -15.32 1.55 15.58
N THR A 266 -15.58 0.25 15.37
CA THR A 266 -16.67 -0.51 16.00
C THR A 266 -16.37 -2.00 15.93
N THR A 267 -17.05 -2.80 16.76
CA THR A 267 -17.06 -4.26 16.68
C THR A 267 -18.31 -4.80 15.95
N GLU A 268 -19.20 -3.92 15.50
CA GLU A 268 -20.42 -4.31 14.80
C GLU A 268 -20.16 -4.74 13.37
N HIS A 269 -21.09 -5.55 12.83
CA HIS A 269 -21.14 -6.02 11.45
C HIS A 269 -22.42 -5.50 10.79
N PHE A 270 -22.32 -4.91 9.60
CA PHE A 270 -23.46 -4.22 8.97
C PHE A 270 -23.98 -4.92 7.72
N ASP A 271 -23.16 -5.68 6.98
CA ASP A 271 -23.53 -6.29 5.70
C ASP A 271 -23.77 -7.80 5.76
N GLY A 272 -23.68 -8.40 6.95
CA GLY A 272 -23.78 -9.84 7.18
C GLY A 272 -22.61 -10.64 6.56
N GLY A 273 -21.52 -9.97 6.16
CA GLY A 273 -20.25 -10.57 5.78
C GLY A 273 -19.34 -10.80 7.00
N GLY A 274 -18.22 -11.48 6.78
CA GLY A 274 -17.17 -11.60 7.79
C GLY A 274 -16.20 -10.42 7.72
N ASN A 275 -15.91 -9.79 8.86
CA ASN A 275 -14.91 -8.74 8.95
C ASN A 275 -13.52 -9.31 9.24
N VAL A 276 -12.48 -8.68 8.71
CA VAL A 276 -11.07 -9.04 8.98
C VAL A 276 -10.73 -8.88 10.45
N PHE A 277 -11.23 -7.83 11.08
CA PHE A 277 -11.23 -7.72 12.54
C PHE A 277 -12.58 -8.20 13.07
N GLY A 278 -12.58 -9.39 13.69
CA GLY A 278 -13.80 -10.09 14.13
C GLY A 278 -14.43 -9.55 15.40
N GLY A 279 -13.85 -8.52 16.02
CA GLY A 279 -14.46 -7.84 17.18
C GLY A 279 -13.87 -8.18 18.54
N GLU A 280 -12.76 -8.95 18.62
CA GLU A 280 -12.09 -9.28 19.88
C GLU A 280 -11.12 -8.17 20.32
N PRO A 281 -11.50 -7.25 21.23
CA PRO A 281 -10.68 -6.08 21.59
C PRO A 281 -9.30 -6.43 22.14
N GLU A 282 -9.14 -7.59 22.80
CA GLU A 282 -7.87 -8.07 23.34
C GLU A 282 -6.82 -8.38 22.25
N ARG A 283 -7.24 -8.55 21.01
CA ARG A 283 -6.33 -8.71 19.87
C ARG A 283 -5.70 -7.39 19.44
N LEU A 284 -6.33 -6.25 19.76
CA LEU A 284 -5.77 -4.94 19.51
C LEU A 284 -4.61 -4.68 20.46
N LYS A 285 -3.39 -4.91 20.05
CA LYS A 285 -2.18 -4.67 20.86
C LYS A 285 -1.86 -3.17 21.05
N ALA A 286 -2.90 -2.33 21.10
CA ALA A 286 -2.86 -0.88 21.29
C ALA A 286 -3.93 -0.47 22.32
N PRO A 287 -3.68 0.54 23.16
CA PRO A 287 -4.53 0.88 24.31
C PRO A 287 -5.77 1.68 23.94
N TYR A 288 -6.25 1.58 22.71
CA TYR A 288 -7.40 2.35 22.23
C TYR A 288 -8.62 1.43 22.07
N PRO A 289 -9.82 1.80 22.56
CA PRO A 289 -11.03 0.99 22.33
C PRO A 289 -11.43 1.04 20.85
N PRO A 290 -12.12 -0.01 20.32
CA PRO A 290 -12.68 0.01 18.96
C PRO A 290 -13.91 0.94 18.91
N THR A 291 -13.68 2.23 18.90
CA THR A 291 -14.65 3.30 18.81
C THR A 291 -14.14 4.39 17.85
N PRO A 292 -15.01 5.28 17.32
CA PRO A 292 -14.55 6.38 16.47
C PRO A 292 -13.45 7.25 17.11
N ALA A 293 -13.53 7.49 18.41
CA ALA A 293 -12.50 8.23 19.16
C ALA A 293 -11.21 7.40 19.32
N GLY A 294 -11.33 6.10 19.58
CA GLY A 294 -10.18 5.22 19.70
C GLY A 294 -9.47 5.01 18.37
N GLN A 295 -10.19 4.88 17.27
CA GLN A 295 -9.63 4.82 15.91
C GLN A 295 -8.82 6.10 15.62
N LYS A 296 -9.38 7.28 15.94
CA LYS A 296 -8.68 8.56 15.79
C LYS A 296 -7.39 8.60 16.61
N ALA A 297 -7.49 8.31 17.90
CA ALA A 297 -6.33 8.34 18.80
C ALA A 297 -5.22 7.37 18.37
N PHE A 298 -5.60 6.18 17.89
CA PHE A 298 -4.64 5.23 17.32
C PHE A 298 -3.92 5.81 16.09
N LEU A 299 -4.65 6.39 15.14
CA LEU A 299 -4.06 6.90 13.91
C LEU A 299 -3.14 8.12 14.18
N GLU A 300 -3.53 9.01 15.09
CA GLU A 300 -2.69 10.12 15.54
C GLU A 300 -1.39 9.61 16.20
N GLU A 301 -1.48 8.61 17.10
CA GLU A 301 -0.28 8.04 17.72
C GLU A 301 0.61 7.29 16.71
N LEU A 302 0.01 6.59 15.75
CA LEU A 302 0.77 5.93 14.68
C LEU A 302 1.53 6.95 13.82
N ILE A 303 0.89 8.04 13.40
CA ILE A 303 1.53 9.12 12.64
C ILE A 303 2.69 9.70 13.44
N ARG A 304 2.48 9.99 14.73
CA ARG A 304 3.51 10.49 15.63
C ARG A 304 4.68 9.51 15.77
N THR A 305 4.39 8.22 15.95
CA THR A 305 5.39 7.16 16.06
C THR A 305 6.27 7.09 14.80
N VAL A 306 5.66 7.15 13.62
CA VAL A 306 6.43 7.14 12.36
C VAL A 306 7.26 8.41 12.17
N ARG A 307 6.70 9.60 12.50
CA ARG A 307 7.45 10.87 12.44
C ARG A 307 8.67 10.89 13.36
N GLN A 308 8.61 10.19 14.50
CA GLN A 308 9.69 10.07 15.47
C GLN A 308 10.79 9.06 15.07
N THR A 309 10.68 8.43 13.90
CA THR A 309 11.75 7.56 13.39
C THR A 309 13.06 8.36 13.30
N PRO A 310 14.19 7.82 13.81
CA PRO A 310 15.47 8.52 13.82
C PRO A 310 15.88 9.06 12.45
N ASP A 311 16.65 10.15 12.47
CA ASP A 311 17.18 10.84 11.30
C ASP A 311 16.09 11.37 10.33
N GLY A 312 14.83 11.51 10.79
CA GLY A 312 13.72 11.94 9.96
C GLY A 312 13.36 10.95 8.85
N LEU A 313 13.74 9.67 9.00
CA LEU A 313 13.52 8.64 7.99
C LEU A 313 12.09 8.05 7.97
N GLY A 314 11.26 8.35 8.94
CA GLY A 314 9.82 8.03 8.88
C GLY A 314 9.09 9.02 7.99
N LYS A 315 8.59 8.59 6.83
CA LYS A 315 8.08 9.47 5.77
C LYS A 315 6.59 9.37 5.50
N GLY A 316 5.86 8.48 6.16
CA GLY A 316 4.42 8.48 5.93
C GLY A 316 3.65 7.33 6.53
N VAL A 317 2.33 7.53 6.52
CA VAL A 317 1.31 6.55 6.91
C VAL A 317 0.20 6.55 5.87
N ILE A 318 -0.06 5.39 5.26
CA ILE A 318 -1.14 5.17 4.31
C ILE A 318 -2.13 4.18 4.93
N TYR A 319 -3.37 4.61 5.10
CA TYR A 319 -4.45 3.80 5.64
C TYR A 319 -4.97 2.85 4.55
N TRP A 320 -5.13 1.57 4.86
CA TRP A 320 -5.60 0.61 3.87
C TRP A 320 -7.13 0.61 3.78
N ALA A 321 -7.65 0.73 2.56
CA ALA A 321 -9.07 0.71 2.21
C ALA A 321 -9.98 1.59 3.11
N PRO A 322 -9.59 2.87 3.36
CA PRO A 322 -10.38 3.76 4.24
C PRO A 322 -11.77 4.05 3.68
N GLU A 323 -11.97 3.88 2.38
CA GLU A 323 -13.21 4.14 1.66
C GLU A 323 -14.16 2.94 1.63
N TRP A 324 -13.72 1.73 2.04
CA TRP A 324 -14.44 0.49 1.80
C TRP A 324 -15.61 0.29 2.77
N MET A 325 -16.67 1.05 2.58
CA MET A 325 -17.99 0.75 3.15
C MET A 325 -18.74 -0.29 2.31
N ALA A 326 -19.63 -1.08 2.93
CA ALA A 326 -20.52 -1.98 2.21
C ALA A 326 -21.56 -1.21 1.41
N VAL A 327 -21.84 -1.69 0.19
CA VAL A 327 -22.93 -1.19 -0.67
C VAL A 327 -23.64 -2.38 -1.32
N GLU A 328 -24.86 -2.17 -1.86
CA GLU A 328 -25.53 -3.23 -2.60
C GLU A 328 -24.64 -3.74 -3.74
N GLY A 329 -24.43 -5.06 -3.79
CA GLY A 329 -23.56 -5.71 -4.78
C GLY A 329 -22.06 -5.72 -4.44
N LEU A 330 -21.63 -5.13 -3.30
CA LEU A 330 -20.26 -5.22 -2.80
C LEU A 330 -20.22 -5.23 -1.28
N LYS A 331 -20.01 -6.41 -0.70
CA LYS A 331 -19.75 -6.54 0.74
C LYS A 331 -18.39 -5.99 1.11
N SER A 332 -18.24 -5.57 2.36
CA SER A 332 -16.97 -5.08 2.89
C SER A 332 -16.51 -5.90 4.08
N SER A 333 -15.41 -6.63 3.92
CA SER A 333 -14.72 -7.25 5.06
C SER A 333 -13.96 -6.24 5.91
N TRP A 334 -14.05 -4.96 5.59
CA TRP A 334 -13.33 -3.84 6.18
C TRP A 334 -14.24 -2.74 6.74
N GLU A 335 -15.57 -2.92 6.67
CA GLU A 335 -16.56 -1.89 7.03
C GLU A 335 -16.41 -1.33 8.45
N ASN A 336 -15.96 -2.17 9.39
CA ASN A 336 -15.72 -1.77 10.78
C ASN A 336 -14.33 -1.14 11.03
N ILE A 337 -13.51 -1.01 9.97
CA ILE A 337 -12.16 -0.44 10.00
C ILE A 337 -12.08 0.82 9.10
N ALA A 338 -12.96 0.96 8.13
CA ALA A 338 -12.99 2.10 7.21
C ALA A 338 -12.96 3.47 7.94
N LEU A 339 -12.62 4.54 7.22
CA LEU A 339 -12.70 5.92 7.74
C LEU A 339 -14.04 6.62 7.40
N PHE A 340 -14.99 5.84 6.92
CA PHE A 340 -16.39 6.24 6.75
C PHE A 340 -17.28 5.20 7.43
N ASP A 341 -18.39 5.66 8.01
CA ASP A 341 -19.39 4.76 8.59
C ASP A 341 -20.20 4.04 7.48
N GLN A 342 -21.09 3.13 7.86
CA GLN A 342 -21.94 2.36 6.96
C GLN A 342 -22.93 3.23 6.13
N ARG A 343 -23.05 4.52 6.43
CA ARG A 343 -23.85 5.51 5.68
C ARG A 343 -23.00 6.43 4.83
N GLY A 344 -21.69 6.21 4.81
CA GLY A 344 -20.70 7.02 4.10
C GLY A 344 -20.34 8.34 4.80
N ASN A 345 -20.72 8.56 6.04
CA ASN A 345 -20.28 9.74 6.77
C ASN A 345 -18.82 9.59 7.19
N VAL A 346 -18.03 10.65 7.00
CA VAL A 346 -16.64 10.67 7.44
C VAL A 346 -16.53 10.51 8.95
N LEU A 347 -15.62 9.65 9.40
CA LEU A 347 -15.33 9.39 10.81
C LEU A 347 -14.27 10.35 11.36
N PRO A 348 -14.26 10.60 12.70
CA PRO A 348 -13.32 11.53 13.33
C PRO A 348 -11.83 11.22 13.05
N ALA A 349 -11.48 9.96 12.79
CA ALA A 349 -10.10 9.54 12.51
C ALA A 349 -9.53 10.16 11.22
N MET A 350 -10.38 10.58 10.27
CA MET A 350 -9.93 11.30 9.08
C MET A 350 -9.15 12.58 9.42
N ALA A 351 -9.48 13.24 10.53
CA ALA A 351 -8.81 14.46 10.98
C ALA A 351 -7.33 14.25 11.38
N ALA A 352 -6.90 13.00 11.64
CA ALA A 352 -5.50 12.71 11.93
C ALA A 352 -4.56 13.04 10.74
N PHE A 353 -5.08 13.10 9.52
CA PHE A 353 -4.30 13.52 8.37
C PHE A 353 -3.97 15.02 8.35
N ALA A 354 -4.60 15.84 9.18
CA ALA A 354 -4.26 17.27 9.30
C ALA A 354 -2.97 17.51 10.12
N GLU A 355 -2.53 16.52 10.93
CA GLU A 355 -1.26 16.58 11.69
C GLU A 355 -0.06 16.30 10.76
#